data_764d8184319c090241c9fb4343f21182
#
_entry.id   764d8184319c090241c9fb4343f21182
#
_cell.length_a   1.000
_cell.length_b   1.000
_cell.length_c   1.000
_cell.angle_alpha   90.00
_cell.angle_beta   90.00
_cell.angle_gamma   90.00
#
_symmetry.space_group_name_H-M   'P 1'
#
loop_
_entity.id
_entity.type
_entity.pdbx_description
1 polymer ?
#
loop_
_entity_poly.entity_id
_entity_poly.type
_entity_poly.pdbx_seq_one_letter_code
_entity_poly.pdbx_strand_id
1 'polypeptide(L)'
;MQTIRQAFILLRQNPLLSTIFILGTAFAITMIMAIVITWQMKYADIEPEVNRSRSLYISKMHLQGKENKGWNNYTACSPAFMKDCVQPLPEVEACTAFVPASVALVSMPDGTNAVKVDAMETDPGFWKVFRMQFVAGRGFDDSDRGGDVSAIVVVASVARGLFGTTDAVGKTGLLNRNEARICGVVKDVSVIAKDAYAQVWRMYPASLQDVTSVRSYAQSHTVVALAR
;
A
#
# COMPACT_ATOMS: atom_id res chain seq x y z
N MET A 1 -27.13 46.03 -10.76
CA MET A 1 -26.25 46.72 -9.77
C MET A 1 -26.96 47.12 -8.47
N GLN A 2 -28.25 47.42 -8.46
CA GLN A 2 -29.00 47.81 -7.26
C GLN A 2 -29.09 46.68 -6.19
N THR A 3 -29.28 45.43 -6.59
CA THR A 3 -29.40 44.28 -5.68
C THR A 3 -28.12 44.00 -4.87
N ILE A 4 -26.93 44.14 -5.47
CA ILE A 4 -25.64 43.96 -4.78
C ILE A 4 -25.43 45.09 -3.74
N ARG A 5 -25.78 46.31 -4.09
CA ARG A 5 -25.68 47.48 -3.18
C ARG A 5 -26.63 47.33 -1.99
N GLN A 6 -27.85 46.87 -2.22
CA GLN A 6 -28.82 46.60 -1.16
C GLN A 6 -28.35 45.48 -0.23
N ALA A 7 -27.80 44.40 -0.77
CA ALA A 7 -27.23 43.31 0.03
C ALA A 7 -26.08 43.80 0.95
N PHE A 8 -25.20 44.67 0.43
CA PHE A 8 -24.11 45.25 1.21
C PHE A 8 -24.60 46.15 2.36
N ILE A 9 -25.69 46.90 2.13
CA ILE A 9 -26.32 47.77 3.15
C ILE A 9 -26.93 46.91 4.25
N LEU A 10 -27.65 45.83 3.89
CA LEU A 10 -28.25 44.89 4.84
C LEU A 10 -27.20 44.16 5.70
N LEU A 11 -26.09 43.75 5.09
CA LEU A 11 -24.95 43.11 5.80
C LEU A 11 -24.36 44.07 6.85
N ARG A 12 -24.29 45.40 6.52
CA ARG A 12 -23.74 46.40 7.42
C ARG A 12 -24.69 46.82 8.55
N GLN A 13 -26.00 46.66 8.33
CA GLN A 13 -27.01 46.99 9.34
C GLN A 13 -27.14 45.93 10.44
N ASN A 14 -26.81 44.66 10.13
CA ASN A 14 -26.88 43.54 11.10
C ASN A 14 -25.56 42.75 11.11
N PRO A 15 -24.47 43.28 11.65
CA PRO A 15 -23.13 42.70 11.52
C PRO A 15 -23.02 41.34 12.17
N LEU A 16 -23.66 41.09 13.30
CA LEU A 16 -23.62 39.82 14.03
C LEU A 16 -24.32 38.69 13.22
N LEU A 17 -25.51 38.97 12.70
CA LEU A 17 -26.25 38.02 11.87
C LEU A 17 -25.51 37.73 10.56
N SER A 18 -24.97 38.73 9.92
CA SER A 18 -24.19 38.60 8.69
C SER A 18 -22.92 37.78 8.90
N THR A 19 -22.23 38.01 10.00
CA THR A 19 -21.02 37.22 10.35
C THR A 19 -21.36 35.72 10.55
N ILE A 20 -22.47 35.42 11.26
CA ILE A 20 -22.91 34.02 11.48
C ILE A 20 -23.24 33.36 10.13
N PHE A 21 -23.95 34.04 9.22
CA PHE A 21 -24.28 33.48 7.91
C PHE A 21 -23.03 33.28 7.05
N ILE A 22 -22.10 34.24 7.01
CA ILE A 22 -20.87 34.13 6.23
C ILE A 22 -20.00 32.97 6.76
N LEU A 23 -19.80 32.89 8.09
CA LEU A 23 -19.05 31.82 8.70
C LEU A 23 -19.72 30.47 8.51
N GLY A 24 -21.05 30.38 8.67
CA GLY A 24 -21.81 29.15 8.48
C GLY A 24 -21.74 28.64 7.03
N THR A 25 -21.89 29.51 6.05
CA THR A 25 -21.77 29.13 4.64
C THR A 25 -20.35 28.77 4.25
N ALA A 26 -19.34 29.49 4.74
CA ALA A 26 -17.94 29.17 4.51
C ALA A 26 -17.59 27.80 5.10
N PHE A 27 -18.04 27.52 6.33
CA PHE A 27 -17.84 26.23 6.98
C PHE A 27 -18.54 25.10 6.21
N ALA A 28 -19.79 25.30 5.78
CA ALA A 28 -20.52 24.30 5.00
C ALA A 28 -19.81 23.95 3.68
N ILE A 29 -19.34 24.97 2.95
CA ILE A 29 -18.59 24.79 1.70
C ILE A 29 -17.28 24.04 1.97
N THR A 30 -16.55 24.41 3.02
CA THR A 30 -15.29 23.76 3.40
C THR A 30 -15.52 22.29 3.73
N MET A 31 -16.56 21.95 4.47
CA MET A 31 -16.92 20.56 4.79
C MET A 31 -17.28 19.74 3.54
N ILE A 32 -18.07 20.30 2.63
CA ILE A 32 -18.42 19.65 1.36
C ILE A 32 -17.14 19.40 0.54
N MET A 33 -16.28 20.40 0.40
CA MET A 33 -15.01 20.27 -0.32
C MET A 33 -14.11 19.20 0.31
N ALA A 34 -14.00 19.16 1.63
CA ALA A 34 -13.24 18.13 2.34
C ALA A 34 -13.76 16.71 2.06
N ILE A 35 -15.09 16.53 2.06
CA ILE A 35 -15.73 15.25 1.73
C ILE A 35 -15.43 14.85 0.28
N VAL A 36 -15.60 15.77 -0.68
CA VAL A 36 -15.33 15.52 -2.10
C VAL A 36 -13.86 15.17 -2.34
N ILE A 37 -12.93 15.93 -1.75
CA ILE A 37 -11.49 15.65 -1.87
C ILE A 37 -11.16 14.27 -1.28
N THR A 38 -11.68 13.95 -0.08
CA THR A 38 -11.45 12.66 0.56
C THR A 38 -12.00 11.50 -0.29
N TRP A 39 -13.18 11.69 -0.88
CA TRP A 39 -13.74 10.73 -1.82
C TRP A 39 -12.86 10.55 -3.06
N GLN A 40 -12.47 11.64 -3.72
CA GLN A 40 -11.60 11.57 -4.90
C GLN A 40 -10.28 10.87 -4.59
N MET A 41 -9.63 11.20 -3.47
CA MET A 41 -8.39 10.54 -3.04
C MET A 41 -8.55 9.03 -2.81
N LYS A 42 -9.74 8.58 -2.38
CA LYS A 42 -10.01 7.17 -2.12
C LYS A 42 -10.19 6.35 -3.40
N TYR A 43 -10.71 6.95 -4.46
CA TYR A 43 -11.09 6.25 -5.69
C TYR A 43 -10.27 6.64 -6.92
N ALA A 44 -9.45 7.68 -6.84
CA ALA A 44 -8.63 8.11 -7.95
C ALA A 44 -7.47 7.14 -8.20
N ASP A 45 -7.18 6.92 -9.47
CA ASP A 45 -5.99 6.19 -9.93
C ASP A 45 -4.76 7.11 -9.73
N ILE A 46 -4.11 7.00 -8.58
CA ILE A 46 -2.94 7.80 -8.21
C ILE A 46 -1.72 6.87 -8.10
N GLU A 47 -0.59 7.28 -8.68
CA GLU A 47 0.66 6.51 -8.54
C GLU A 47 1.00 6.22 -7.07
N PRO A 48 1.38 4.98 -6.75
CA PRO A 48 1.63 3.82 -7.64
C PRO A 48 0.38 2.97 -7.96
N GLU A 49 -0.80 3.32 -7.45
CA GLU A 49 -2.06 2.58 -7.60
C GLU A 49 -2.85 3.03 -8.85
N VAL A 50 -2.18 3.10 -10.00
CA VAL A 50 -2.77 3.62 -11.26
C VAL A 50 -3.88 2.75 -11.85
N ASN A 51 -4.06 1.54 -11.37
CA ASN A 51 -5.08 0.60 -11.83
C ASN A 51 -6.15 0.34 -10.77
N ARG A 52 -6.34 1.23 -9.83
CA ARG A 52 -7.25 1.03 -8.69
C ARG A 52 -8.70 0.77 -9.15
N SER A 53 -9.15 1.45 -10.19
CA SER A 53 -10.47 1.28 -10.80
C SER A 53 -10.71 -0.11 -11.40
N ARG A 54 -9.62 -0.81 -11.80
CA ARG A 54 -9.62 -2.16 -12.36
C ARG A 54 -9.18 -3.23 -11.38
N SER A 55 -8.82 -2.87 -10.16
CA SER A 55 -8.28 -3.78 -9.14
C SER A 55 -9.35 -4.24 -8.18
N LEU A 56 -9.41 -5.56 -7.95
CA LEU A 56 -10.26 -6.18 -6.94
C LEU A 56 -9.41 -6.51 -5.70
N TYR A 57 -9.76 -5.92 -4.57
CA TYR A 57 -9.08 -6.12 -3.29
C TYR A 57 -9.83 -7.16 -2.45
N ILE A 58 -9.23 -8.32 -2.23
CA ILE A 58 -9.77 -9.43 -1.45
C ILE A 58 -9.07 -9.43 -0.10
N SER A 59 -9.65 -8.78 0.88
CA SER A 59 -9.11 -8.66 2.24
C SER A 59 -9.67 -9.68 3.23
N LYS A 60 -10.79 -10.31 2.89
CA LYS A 60 -11.48 -11.27 3.76
C LYS A 60 -12.02 -12.43 2.95
N MET A 61 -11.87 -13.64 3.50
CA MET A 61 -12.51 -14.83 2.97
C MET A 61 -13.25 -15.59 4.06
N HIS A 62 -14.25 -16.34 3.67
CA HIS A 62 -15.01 -17.21 4.53
C HIS A 62 -14.79 -18.66 4.11
N LEU A 63 -14.25 -19.47 5.02
CA LEU A 63 -14.06 -20.89 4.78
C LEU A 63 -15.03 -21.70 5.65
N GLN A 64 -15.78 -22.60 5.02
CA GLN A 64 -16.70 -23.51 5.71
C GLN A 64 -16.24 -24.95 5.47
N GLY A 65 -15.90 -25.67 6.54
CA GLY A 65 -15.57 -27.09 6.49
C GLY A 65 -16.84 -27.94 6.33
N LYS A 66 -16.74 -29.08 5.60
CA LYS A 66 -17.86 -30.01 5.41
C LYS A 66 -18.39 -30.61 6.72
N GLU A 67 -17.54 -30.79 7.72
CA GLU A 67 -17.88 -31.46 8.98
C GLU A 67 -18.24 -30.48 10.11
N ASN A 68 -17.79 -29.24 10.03
CA ASN A 68 -18.09 -28.23 11.03
C ASN A 68 -19.16 -27.27 10.53
N LYS A 69 -20.36 -27.33 11.10
CA LYS A 69 -21.43 -26.35 10.87
C LYS A 69 -21.12 -24.98 11.51
N GLY A 70 -19.96 -24.81 12.13
CA GLY A 70 -19.48 -23.55 12.68
C GLY A 70 -18.91 -22.65 11.59
N TRP A 71 -19.25 -21.36 11.66
CA TRP A 71 -18.72 -20.33 10.79
C TRP A 71 -17.28 -19.99 11.22
N ASN A 72 -16.32 -20.31 10.40
CA ASN A 72 -14.95 -19.87 10.61
C ASN A 72 -14.72 -18.59 9.80
N ASN A 73 -14.80 -17.44 10.44
CA ASN A 73 -14.52 -16.16 9.82
C ASN A 73 -12.99 -15.94 9.79
N TYR A 74 -12.42 -15.93 8.62
CA TYR A 74 -11.02 -15.53 8.44
C TYR A 74 -10.97 -14.09 7.95
N THR A 75 -10.10 -13.30 8.57
CA THR A 75 -10.01 -11.86 8.25
C THR A 75 -9.12 -11.56 7.06
N ALA A 76 -8.33 -12.55 6.59
CA ALA A 76 -7.38 -12.34 5.51
C ALA A 76 -7.13 -13.61 4.69
N CYS A 77 -6.55 -13.45 3.53
CA CYS A 77 -6.22 -14.51 2.57
C CYS A 77 -4.78 -15.00 2.73
N SER A 78 -4.37 -15.94 1.88
CA SER A 78 -2.99 -16.41 1.80
C SER A 78 -2.47 -16.34 0.36
N PRO A 79 -1.13 -16.36 0.15
CA PRO A 79 -0.55 -16.52 -1.16
C PRO A 79 -1.01 -17.78 -1.88
N ALA A 80 -1.25 -18.88 -1.15
CA ALA A 80 -1.78 -20.12 -1.70
C ALA A 80 -3.18 -19.94 -2.30
N PHE A 81 -4.08 -19.22 -1.62
CA PHE A 81 -5.39 -18.88 -2.17
C PHE A 81 -5.27 -18.06 -3.47
N MET A 82 -4.37 -17.09 -3.50
CA MET A 82 -4.11 -16.29 -4.70
C MET A 82 -3.68 -17.20 -5.87
N LYS A 83 -2.71 -18.07 -5.63
CA LYS A 83 -2.13 -18.97 -6.66
C LYS A 83 -3.16 -19.95 -7.21
N ASP A 84 -3.96 -20.57 -6.34
CA ASP A 84 -4.85 -21.66 -6.73
C ASP A 84 -6.24 -21.20 -7.19
N CYS A 85 -6.73 -20.09 -6.63
CA CYS A 85 -8.11 -19.66 -6.87
C CYS A 85 -8.21 -18.39 -7.71
N VAL A 86 -7.25 -17.46 -7.63
CA VAL A 86 -7.32 -16.15 -8.29
C VAL A 86 -6.51 -16.12 -9.57
N GLN A 87 -5.27 -16.54 -9.51
CA GLN A 87 -4.34 -16.50 -10.65
C GLN A 87 -4.82 -17.28 -11.89
N PRO A 88 -5.51 -18.44 -11.76
CA PRO A 88 -5.98 -19.21 -12.91
C PRO A 88 -7.19 -18.59 -13.64
N LEU A 89 -7.81 -17.53 -13.09
CA LEU A 89 -8.99 -16.91 -13.70
C LEU A 89 -8.62 -16.16 -14.98
N PRO A 90 -9.33 -16.41 -16.10
CA PRO A 90 -9.00 -15.81 -17.41
C PRO A 90 -9.19 -14.28 -17.44
N GLU A 91 -10.03 -13.75 -16.54
CA GLU A 91 -10.27 -12.31 -16.39
C GLU A 91 -9.17 -11.58 -15.65
N VAL A 92 -8.24 -12.30 -15.01
CA VAL A 92 -7.15 -11.73 -14.22
C VAL A 92 -5.92 -11.52 -15.12
N GLU A 93 -5.45 -10.29 -15.21
CA GLU A 93 -4.21 -9.90 -15.91
C GLU A 93 -2.98 -10.16 -15.03
N ALA A 94 -3.04 -9.75 -13.78
CA ALA A 94 -2.00 -9.94 -12.77
C ALA A 94 -2.62 -10.01 -11.38
N CYS A 95 -1.95 -10.65 -10.45
CA CYS A 95 -2.37 -10.68 -9.05
C CYS A 95 -1.15 -10.62 -8.13
N THR A 96 -1.38 -10.17 -6.92
CA THR A 96 -0.37 -10.11 -5.85
C THR A 96 -1.02 -10.37 -4.49
N ALA A 97 -0.23 -10.92 -3.58
CA ALA A 97 -0.59 -11.06 -2.18
C ALA A 97 0.44 -10.32 -1.31
N PHE A 98 -0.01 -9.50 -0.39
CA PHE A 98 0.87 -8.75 0.50
C PHE A 98 0.33 -8.69 1.92
N VAL A 99 1.24 -8.56 2.87
CA VAL A 99 0.92 -8.20 4.27
C VAL A 99 1.06 -6.70 4.39
N PRO A 100 0.04 -5.99 4.92
CA PRO A 100 0.14 -4.55 5.16
C PRO A 100 1.42 -4.18 5.89
N ALA A 101 1.97 -3.01 5.56
CA ALA A 101 3.24 -2.57 6.12
C ALA A 101 3.21 -2.53 7.65
N SER A 102 4.27 -3.00 8.26
CA SER A 102 4.51 -3.01 9.71
C SER A 102 5.86 -2.41 10.03
N VAL A 103 6.01 -1.91 11.26
CA VAL A 103 7.25 -1.28 11.70
C VAL A 103 8.38 -2.30 11.75
N ALA A 104 9.47 -2.00 11.05
CA ALA A 104 10.70 -2.76 11.04
C ALA A 104 11.91 -1.84 11.31
N LEU A 105 13.05 -2.44 11.60
CA LEU A 105 14.31 -1.72 11.78
C LEU A 105 15.25 -2.06 10.62
N VAL A 106 15.73 -1.02 9.94
CA VAL A 106 16.77 -1.16 8.91
C VAL A 106 18.04 -0.47 9.39
N SER A 107 19.18 -1.11 9.19
CA SER A 107 20.49 -0.55 9.57
C SER A 107 21.57 -0.96 8.57
N MET A 108 22.72 -0.32 8.67
CA MET A 108 23.94 -0.76 8.01
C MET A 108 24.37 -2.14 8.54
N PRO A 109 25.23 -2.90 7.82
CA PRO A 109 25.70 -4.22 8.27
C PRO A 109 26.43 -4.19 9.62
N ASP A 110 27.05 -3.07 9.96
CA ASP A 110 27.70 -2.84 11.24
C ASP A 110 26.72 -2.41 12.38
N GLY A 111 25.43 -2.33 12.07
CA GLY A 111 24.39 -1.88 13.00
C GLY A 111 24.26 -0.37 13.13
N THR A 112 25.08 0.41 12.44
CA THR A 112 24.98 1.88 12.46
C THR A 112 23.83 2.38 11.59
N ASN A 113 23.47 3.66 11.71
CA ASN A 113 22.40 4.32 10.95
C ASN A 113 21.03 3.58 11.04
N ALA A 114 20.72 3.02 12.21
CA ALA A 114 19.48 2.29 12.40
C ALA A 114 18.26 3.22 12.31
N VAL A 115 17.34 2.92 11.38
CA VAL A 115 16.13 3.69 11.10
C VAL A 115 14.92 2.79 11.21
N LYS A 116 13.85 3.28 11.87
CA LYS A 116 12.53 2.64 11.84
C LYS A 116 11.86 2.94 10.50
N VAL A 117 11.36 1.90 9.87
CA VAL A 117 10.71 1.95 8.56
C VAL A 117 9.42 1.14 8.56
N ASP A 118 8.51 1.46 7.67
CA ASP A 118 7.36 0.64 7.37
C ASP A 118 7.76 -0.40 6.31
N ALA A 119 7.80 -1.68 6.70
CA ALA A 119 8.18 -2.79 5.84
C ALA A 119 6.97 -3.65 5.47
N MET A 120 6.85 -3.97 4.18
CA MET A 120 5.80 -4.80 3.59
C MET A 120 6.39 -6.11 3.09
N GLU A 121 5.66 -7.21 3.32
CA GLU A 121 5.95 -8.51 2.69
C GLU A 121 5.03 -8.71 1.49
N THR A 122 5.61 -9.08 0.34
CA THR A 122 4.85 -9.27 -0.89
C THR A 122 5.52 -10.27 -1.83
N ASP A 123 4.95 -10.45 -3.01
CA ASP A 123 5.46 -11.30 -4.07
C ASP A 123 5.91 -10.48 -5.31
N PRO A 124 6.53 -11.13 -6.31
CA PRO A 124 6.91 -10.45 -7.54
C PRO A 124 5.75 -9.88 -8.35
N GLY A 125 4.52 -10.38 -8.15
CA GLY A 125 3.30 -9.87 -8.80
C GLY A 125 2.99 -8.43 -8.42
N PHE A 126 3.46 -7.99 -7.25
CA PHE A 126 3.29 -6.65 -6.73
C PHE A 126 3.74 -5.57 -7.72
N TRP A 127 4.88 -5.77 -8.37
CA TRP A 127 5.46 -4.82 -9.33
C TRP A 127 4.67 -4.74 -10.65
N LYS A 128 3.83 -5.73 -10.94
CA LYS A 128 2.93 -5.75 -12.11
C LYS A 128 1.61 -5.04 -11.80
N VAL A 129 1.07 -5.25 -10.59
CA VAL A 129 -0.19 -4.64 -10.14
C VAL A 129 0.00 -3.16 -9.81
N PHE A 130 1.06 -2.85 -9.05
CA PHE A 130 1.39 -1.48 -8.64
C PHE A 130 2.56 -0.94 -9.46
N ARG A 131 2.35 0.21 -10.10
CA ARG A 131 3.37 0.86 -10.94
C ARG A 131 4.31 1.70 -10.09
N MET A 132 5.31 1.04 -9.50
CA MET A 132 6.36 1.73 -8.76
C MET A 132 7.33 2.44 -9.70
N GLN A 133 7.72 3.67 -9.36
CA GLN A 133 8.75 4.42 -10.09
C GLN A 133 10.15 4.07 -9.55
N PHE A 134 10.89 3.22 -10.27
CA PHE A 134 12.25 2.87 -9.92
C PHE A 134 13.22 4.03 -10.25
N VAL A 135 14.04 4.38 -9.26
CA VAL A 135 15.16 5.33 -9.41
C VAL A 135 16.41 4.60 -9.84
N ALA A 136 16.60 3.37 -9.29
CA ALA A 136 17.71 2.49 -9.64
C ALA A 136 17.30 1.03 -9.42
N GLY A 137 17.90 0.11 -10.17
CA GLY A 137 17.66 -1.33 -10.06
C GLY A 137 16.29 -1.77 -10.55
N ARG A 138 15.75 -2.83 -9.94
CA ARG A 138 14.49 -3.48 -10.30
C ARG A 138 13.73 -3.98 -9.08
N GLY A 139 12.45 -4.34 -9.27
CA GLY A 139 11.74 -5.18 -8.30
C GLY A 139 12.37 -6.56 -8.19
N PHE A 140 12.23 -7.20 -7.05
CA PHE A 140 12.61 -8.60 -6.93
C PHE A 140 11.71 -9.50 -7.78
N ASP A 141 12.24 -10.62 -8.22
CA ASP A 141 11.54 -11.65 -8.99
C ASP A 141 11.77 -13.05 -8.38
N ASP A 142 11.21 -14.08 -9.03
CA ASP A 142 11.33 -15.44 -8.51
C ASP A 142 12.78 -15.99 -8.49
N SER A 143 13.70 -15.39 -9.26
CA SER A 143 15.13 -15.74 -9.22
C SER A 143 15.82 -15.27 -7.93
N ASP A 144 15.25 -14.27 -7.26
CA ASP A 144 15.74 -13.79 -5.96
C ASP A 144 15.26 -14.66 -4.79
N ARG A 145 14.43 -15.72 -5.04
CA ARG A 145 14.03 -16.70 -4.04
C ARG A 145 15.16 -17.71 -3.79
N GLY A 146 15.34 -18.05 -2.54
CA GLY A 146 16.29 -19.12 -2.16
C GLY A 146 17.74 -18.70 -2.07
N GLY A 147 18.05 -17.42 -2.20
CA GLY A 147 19.36 -16.89 -1.82
C GLY A 147 19.52 -16.84 -0.30
N ASP A 148 20.76 -16.99 0.20
CA ASP A 148 21.07 -16.87 1.64
C ASP A 148 20.73 -15.46 2.18
N VAL A 149 20.71 -14.46 1.31
CA VAL A 149 20.42 -13.06 1.63
C VAL A 149 19.14 -12.63 0.94
N SER A 150 18.17 -12.14 1.71
CA SER A 150 16.88 -11.68 1.19
C SER A 150 17.03 -10.45 0.29
N ALA A 151 16.42 -10.48 -0.90
CA ALA A 151 16.34 -9.31 -1.76
C ALA A 151 15.26 -8.35 -1.23
N ILE A 152 15.62 -7.06 -1.14
CA ILE A 152 14.69 -5.99 -0.72
C ILE A 152 14.69 -4.84 -1.71
N VAL A 153 13.55 -4.14 -1.78
CA VAL A 153 13.43 -2.85 -2.45
C VAL A 153 13.19 -1.79 -1.38
N VAL A 154 13.84 -0.65 -1.51
CA VAL A 154 13.74 0.45 -0.54
C VAL A 154 13.33 1.75 -1.24
N VAL A 155 12.72 2.69 -0.50
CA VAL A 155 12.47 4.04 -1.02
C VAL A 155 13.74 4.89 -1.00
N ALA A 156 13.77 5.92 -1.86
CA ALA A 156 14.93 6.80 -2.02
C ALA A 156 15.34 7.52 -0.71
N SER A 157 14.39 7.88 0.15
CA SER A 157 14.69 8.49 1.46
C SER A 157 15.43 7.54 2.39
N VAL A 158 15.02 6.26 2.45
CA VAL A 158 15.70 5.22 3.24
C VAL A 158 17.10 4.94 2.70
N ALA A 159 17.27 4.82 1.36
CA ALA A 159 18.57 4.62 0.75
C ALA A 159 19.55 5.77 1.08
N ARG A 160 19.07 7.02 1.01
CA ARG A 160 19.86 8.20 1.41
C ARG A 160 20.19 8.21 2.89
N GLY A 161 19.24 7.85 3.74
CA GLY A 161 19.45 7.79 5.20
C GLY A 161 20.50 6.77 5.62
N LEU A 162 20.52 5.60 4.96
CA LEU A 162 21.48 4.53 5.25
C LEU A 162 22.84 4.76 4.62
N PHE A 163 22.87 5.09 3.33
CA PHE A 163 24.09 5.06 2.51
C PHE A 163 24.55 6.45 2.01
N GLY A 164 23.81 7.52 2.34
CA GLY A 164 24.11 8.86 1.86
C GLY A 164 23.80 9.08 0.36
N THR A 165 23.31 8.07 -0.34
CA THR A 165 23.05 8.11 -1.80
C THR A 165 21.83 7.26 -2.16
N THR A 166 21.22 7.56 -3.30
CA THR A 166 20.17 6.72 -3.91
C THR A 166 20.75 5.57 -4.74
N ASP A 167 22.04 5.61 -5.05
CA ASP A 167 22.76 4.50 -5.70
C ASP A 167 23.15 3.45 -4.64
N ALA A 168 22.14 2.67 -4.24
CA ALA A 168 22.25 1.66 -3.19
C ALA A 168 22.04 0.23 -3.70
N VAL A 169 21.82 0.03 -5.00
CA VAL A 169 21.62 -1.29 -5.61
C VAL A 169 22.85 -2.16 -5.41
N GLY A 170 22.64 -3.41 -4.97
CA GLY A 170 23.71 -4.35 -4.66
C GLY A 170 24.31 -4.20 -3.26
N LYS A 171 24.08 -3.08 -2.56
CA LYS A 171 24.54 -2.91 -1.17
C LYS A 171 23.73 -3.79 -0.23
N THR A 172 24.38 -4.23 0.85
CA THR A 172 23.76 -5.04 1.91
C THR A 172 23.47 -4.16 3.12
N GLY A 173 22.36 -4.45 3.79
CA GLY A 173 21.97 -3.89 5.09
C GLY A 173 21.36 -4.95 5.97
N LEU A 174 20.89 -4.58 7.15
CA LEU A 174 20.14 -5.45 8.05
C LEU A 174 18.68 -5.01 8.08
N LEU A 175 17.75 -5.94 7.84
CA LEU A 175 16.32 -5.77 8.07
C LEU A 175 15.90 -6.65 9.26
N ASN A 176 15.54 -6.02 10.37
CA ASN A 176 15.24 -6.73 11.62
C ASN A 176 16.37 -7.70 12.04
N ARG A 177 17.64 -7.26 11.92
CA ARG A 177 18.87 -8.02 12.20
C ARG A 177 19.19 -9.14 11.20
N ASN A 178 18.37 -9.35 10.18
CA ASN A 178 18.66 -10.31 9.11
C ASN A 178 19.31 -9.58 7.95
N GLU A 179 20.30 -10.20 7.35
CA GLU A 179 20.99 -9.65 6.20
C GLU A 179 20.05 -9.53 5.00
N ALA A 180 20.09 -8.38 4.32
CA ALA A 180 19.24 -8.12 3.18
C ALA A 180 20.01 -7.32 2.13
N ARG A 181 19.89 -7.69 0.84
CA ARG A 181 20.53 -7.02 -0.29
C ARG A 181 19.51 -6.17 -1.04
N ILE A 182 19.86 -4.93 -1.31
CA ILE A 182 19.03 -4.00 -2.08
C ILE A 182 19.09 -4.37 -3.55
N CYS A 183 17.96 -4.77 -4.14
CA CYS A 183 17.83 -5.04 -5.58
C CYS A 183 17.23 -3.87 -6.35
N GLY A 184 16.55 -2.95 -5.67
CA GLY A 184 15.97 -1.77 -6.29
C GLY A 184 15.72 -0.63 -5.31
N VAL A 185 15.73 0.58 -5.85
CA VAL A 185 15.37 1.81 -5.14
C VAL A 185 14.24 2.47 -5.90
N VAL A 186 13.13 2.76 -5.21
CA VAL A 186 11.95 3.42 -5.77
C VAL A 186 11.81 4.85 -5.22
N LYS A 187 11.05 5.69 -5.90
CA LYS A 187 10.65 7.00 -5.33
C LYS A 187 9.87 6.81 -4.05
N ASP A 188 9.91 7.82 -3.19
CA ASP A 188 9.11 7.84 -1.97
C ASP A 188 7.61 7.73 -2.31
N VAL A 189 6.91 6.82 -1.65
CA VAL A 189 5.49 6.54 -1.85
C VAL A 189 4.68 7.33 -0.85
N SER A 190 3.57 7.92 -1.31
CA SER A 190 2.66 8.65 -0.42
C SER A 190 1.88 7.69 0.48
N VAL A 191 1.71 8.04 1.75
CA VAL A 191 0.86 7.31 2.72
C VAL A 191 -0.62 7.21 2.29
N ILE A 192 -1.03 8.02 1.30
CA ILE A 192 -2.38 8.00 0.73
C ILE A 192 -2.59 6.73 -0.11
N ALA A 193 -1.54 6.22 -0.76
CA ALA A 193 -1.55 4.94 -1.49
C ALA A 193 -1.44 3.78 -0.50
N LYS A 194 -2.48 3.58 0.30
CA LYS A 194 -2.49 2.73 1.50
C LYS A 194 -2.07 1.28 1.23
N ASP A 195 -2.52 0.73 0.10
CA ASP A 195 -2.30 -0.68 -0.22
C ASP A 195 -0.94 -0.91 -0.89
N ALA A 196 -0.35 0.14 -1.46
CA ALA A 196 0.99 0.12 -2.04
C ALA A 196 2.06 0.75 -1.13
N TYR A 197 1.67 1.43 -0.04
CA TYR A 197 2.58 2.17 0.82
C TYR A 197 3.45 1.24 1.66
N ALA A 198 4.75 1.38 1.47
CA ALA A 198 5.79 0.94 2.40
C ALA A 198 7.06 1.78 2.17
N GLN A 199 8.03 1.66 3.04
CA GLN A 199 9.38 2.21 2.86
C GLN A 199 10.39 1.15 2.47
N VAL A 200 10.06 -0.13 2.78
CA VAL A 200 10.83 -1.31 2.40
C VAL A 200 9.88 -2.43 1.99
N TRP A 201 10.17 -3.09 0.88
CA TRP A 201 9.46 -4.30 0.44
C TRP A 201 10.42 -5.47 0.47
N ARG A 202 9.94 -6.60 1.01
CA ARG A 202 10.65 -7.87 0.97
C ARG A 202 9.74 -8.99 0.45
N MET A 203 10.36 -10.03 -0.09
CA MET A 203 9.62 -11.20 -0.53
C MET A 203 9.25 -12.08 0.67
N TYR A 204 8.00 -12.55 0.73
CA TYR A 204 7.61 -13.55 1.72
C TYR A 204 8.19 -14.92 1.38
N PRO A 205 8.39 -15.82 2.39
CA PRO A 205 8.96 -17.16 2.19
C PRO A 205 8.14 -18.02 1.22
N ALA A 206 8.80 -18.85 0.42
CA ALA A 206 8.16 -19.75 -0.54
C ALA A 206 7.20 -20.74 0.13
N SER A 207 7.49 -21.15 1.37
CA SER A 207 6.65 -22.06 2.16
C SER A 207 5.21 -21.58 2.37
N LEU A 208 4.95 -20.26 2.26
CA LEU A 208 3.61 -19.71 2.35
C LEU A 208 2.76 -19.93 1.08
N GLN A 209 3.37 -20.37 -0.01
CA GLN A 209 2.67 -20.71 -1.27
C GLN A 209 2.24 -22.19 -1.32
N ASP A 210 2.75 -23.03 -0.40
CA ASP A 210 2.43 -24.45 -0.39
C ASP A 210 1.16 -24.70 0.42
N VAL A 211 0.19 -25.34 -0.24
CA VAL A 211 -1.10 -25.69 0.38
C VAL A 211 -1.04 -27.11 0.90
N THR A 212 -0.94 -27.24 2.20
CA THR A 212 -1.05 -28.56 2.86
C THR A 212 -2.41 -28.78 3.52
N SER A 213 -3.18 -27.72 3.75
CA SER A 213 -4.51 -27.80 4.37
C SER A 213 -5.36 -26.56 4.03
N VAL A 214 -6.68 -26.66 4.25
CA VAL A 214 -7.62 -25.51 4.10
C VAL A 214 -7.21 -24.32 4.97
N ARG A 215 -6.55 -24.55 6.11
CA ARG A 215 -6.03 -23.48 6.98
C ARG A 215 -4.91 -22.68 6.30
N SER A 216 -4.19 -23.26 5.35
CA SER A 216 -3.15 -22.57 4.59
C SER A 216 -3.71 -21.42 3.72
N TYR A 217 -5.02 -21.42 3.43
CA TYR A 217 -5.66 -20.30 2.74
C TYR A 217 -5.95 -19.10 3.65
N ALA A 218 -5.98 -19.29 4.96
CA ALA A 218 -6.31 -18.26 5.94
C ALA A 218 -5.04 -17.73 6.60
N GLN A 219 -4.50 -16.64 6.07
CA GLN A 219 -3.31 -15.96 6.59
C GLN A 219 -3.53 -14.46 6.64
N SER A 220 -2.48 -13.71 6.91
CA SER A 220 -2.57 -12.25 7.13
C SER A 220 -2.42 -11.41 5.85
N HIS A 221 -2.66 -11.97 4.66
CA HIS A 221 -2.43 -11.30 3.40
C HIS A 221 -3.70 -10.68 2.81
N THR A 222 -3.54 -9.55 2.17
CA THR A 222 -4.52 -9.01 1.22
C THR A 222 -4.13 -9.46 -0.18
N VAL A 223 -5.07 -10.02 -0.92
CA VAL A 223 -4.88 -10.40 -2.32
C VAL A 223 -5.48 -9.32 -3.21
N VAL A 224 -4.72 -8.88 -4.19
CA VAL A 224 -5.20 -7.92 -5.20
C VAL A 224 -5.11 -8.58 -6.56
N ALA A 225 -6.25 -8.60 -7.27
CA ALA A 225 -6.36 -9.06 -8.64
C ALA A 225 -6.61 -7.87 -9.56
N LEU A 226 -5.78 -7.71 -10.59
CA LEU A 226 -5.95 -6.73 -11.64
C LEU A 226 -6.76 -7.37 -12.77
N ALA A 227 -7.93 -6.79 -13.08
CA ALA A 227 -8.76 -7.21 -14.19
C ALA A 227 -8.16 -6.78 -15.54
N ARG A 228 -8.42 -7.57 -16.59
CA ARG A 228 -8.06 -7.25 -17.97
C ARG A 228 -8.83 -6.09 -18.55
#